data_2337f517c6b247eef33d15284f0d2249
#
_entry.id   2337f517c6b247eef33d15284f0d2249
#
_cell.length_a   1.000
_cell.length_b   1.000
_cell.length_c   1.000
_cell.angle_alpha   90.00
_cell.angle_beta   90.00
_cell.angle_gamma   90.00
#
_symmetry.space_group_name_H-M   'P 1'
#
loop_
_entity.id
_entity.type
_entity.pdbx_description
1 polymer ?
#
loop_
_entity_poly.entity_id
_entity_poly.type
_entity_poly.pdbx_seq_one_letter_code
_entity_poly.pdbx_strand_id
1 'polypeptide(L)'
;MIKSIIFDWGGVIAHGGSGKQISEKYEKMFSLPRGNVYPHLYKWYNKLKVSKINEEPFWSGFLGEVGIPLKEKERLKKMVLSSTDGNVDRRILDLIKQLKKNYFVGLLTNHVEFWFENERKKYDLDSIFDFIYTSYELKEKKPRKECFLSVFEKLPCFMPREYIFCDDNLGNVKTARKLGMNTHQYQSFSKLENFLLNMGIKY
;
A
#
# COMPACT_ATOMS: atom_id res chain seq x y z
N MET A 1 25.80 0.54 -7.76
CA MET A 1 25.40 1.71 -6.91
C MET A 1 23.88 1.76 -6.91
N ILE A 2 23.26 2.09 -5.78
CA ILE A 2 21.79 2.25 -5.71
C ILE A 2 21.37 3.48 -6.50
N LYS A 3 20.29 3.35 -7.24
CA LYS A 3 19.71 4.42 -8.08
C LYS A 3 18.26 4.73 -7.71
N SER A 4 17.51 3.72 -7.23
CA SER A 4 16.11 3.90 -6.89
C SER A 4 15.74 3.26 -5.56
N ILE A 5 14.79 3.89 -4.85
CA ILE A 5 14.26 3.39 -3.58
C ILE A 5 12.74 3.36 -3.68
N ILE A 6 12.16 2.20 -3.46
CA ILE A 6 10.72 1.96 -3.59
C ILE A 6 10.15 1.61 -2.22
N PHE A 7 9.12 2.34 -1.82
CA PHE A 7 8.42 2.15 -0.55
C PHE A 7 7.04 1.51 -0.77
N ASP A 8 6.58 0.72 0.20
CA ASP A 8 5.16 0.45 0.37
C ASP A 8 4.48 1.62 1.10
N TRP A 9 3.17 1.71 0.96
CA TRP A 9 2.32 2.66 1.69
C TRP A 9 1.88 2.09 3.03
N GLY A 10 1.06 1.05 2.99
CA GLY A 10 0.46 0.44 4.17
C GLY A 10 1.47 -0.31 5.04
N GLY A 11 1.49 -0.03 6.36
CA GLY A 11 2.44 -0.66 7.29
C GLY A 11 3.85 -0.08 7.26
N VAL A 12 4.19 0.75 6.25
CA VAL A 12 5.46 1.49 6.18
C VAL A 12 5.20 2.98 6.46
N ILE A 13 4.44 3.64 5.62
CA ILE A 13 4.18 5.09 5.71
C ILE A 13 2.86 5.33 6.46
N ALA A 14 1.81 4.58 6.13
CA ALA A 14 0.49 4.66 6.76
C ALA A 14 0.23 3.46 7.67
N HIS A 15 -0.07 3.71 8.95
CA HIS A 15 -0.21 2.68 9.99
C HIS A 15 -1.65 2.43 10.44
N GLY A 16 -2.64 2.93 9.73
CA GLY A 16 -4.06 2.74 10.04
C GLY A 16 -4.83 2.06 8.92
N GLY A 17 -6.08 1.72 9.21
CA GLY A 17 -7.02 1.32 8.17
C GLY A 17 -6.82 -0.08 7.58
N SER A 18 -6.18 -1.00 8.29
CA SER A 18 -6.11 -2.37 7.79
C SER A 18 -7.52 -2.97 7.60
N GLY A 19 -7.68 -3.85 6.61
CA GLY A 19 -8.96 -4.52 6.37
C GLY A 19 -9.52 -5.22 7.61
N LYS A 20 -8.64 -5.71 8.50
CA LYS A 20 -9.05 -6.31 9.78
C LYS A 20 -9.65 -5.26 10.73
N GLN A 21 -8.96 -4.13 10.92
CA GLN A 21 -9.46 -3.04 11.78
C GLN A 21 -10.77 -2.45 11.26
N ILE A 22 -10.91 -2.31 9.94
CA ILE A 22 -12.16 -1.88 9.30
C ILE A 22 -13.28 -2.88 9.57
N SER A 23 -13.01 -4.17 9.43
CA SER A 23 -13.98 -5.23 9.68
C SER A 23 -14.47 -5.25 11.14
N GLU A 24 -13.56 -5.11 12.10
CA GLU A 24 -13.89 -5.03 13.52
C GLU A 24 -14.79 -3.83 13.84
N LYS A 25 -14.57 -2.67 13.17
CA LYS A 25 -15.45 -1.50 13.29
C LYS A 25 -16.86 -1.78 12.71
N TYR A 26 -16.95 -2.46 11.57
CA TYR A 26 -18.22 -2.83 10.97
C TYR A 26 -18.99 -3.83 11.85
N GLU A 27 -18.30 -4.85 12.35
CA GLU A 27 -18.89 -5.83 13.27
C GLU A 27 -19.49 -5.14 14.50
N LYS A 28 -18.74 -4.24 15.11
CA LYS A 28 -19.22 -3.46 16.26
C LYS A 28 -20.41 -2.56 15.89
N MET A 29 -20.37 -1.89 14.76
CA MET A 29 -21.39 -0.93 14.34
C MET A 29 -22.74 -1.59 14.03
N PHE A 30 -22.71 -2.79 13.47
CA PHE A 30 -23.91 -3.54 13.05
C PHE A 30 -24.22 -4.74 13.94
N SER A 31 -23.58 -4.85 15.11
CA SER A 31 -23.77 -5.97 16.06
C SER A 31 -23.59 -7.35 15.38
N LEU A 32 -22.63 -7.43 14.44
CA LEU A 32 -22.30 -8.68 13.75
C LEU A 32 -21.35 -9.55 14.57
N PRO A 33 -21.37 -10.87 14.40
CA PRO A 33 -20.43 -11.76 15.08
C PRO A 33 -18.98 -11.40 14.76
N ARG A 34 -18.11 -11.46 15.78
CA ARG A 34 -16.69 -11.17 15.62
C ARG A 34 -16.02 -12.10 14.61
N GLY A 35 -15.26 -11.55 13.68
CA GLY A 35 -14.57 -12.29 12.63
C GLY A 35 -15.43 -12.62 11.41
N ASN A 36 -16.72 -12.25 11.43
CA ASN A 36 -17.63 -12.52 10.31
C ASN A 36 -17.34 -11.63 9.08
N VAL A 37 -17.01 -10.36 9.28
CA VAL A 37 -16.88 -9.39 8.18
C VAL A 37 -15.57 -9.55 7.41
N TYR A 38 -14.47 -9.83 8.11
CA TYR A 38 -13.14 -9.82 7.50
C TYR A 38 -12.96 -10.78 6.31
N PRO A 39 -13.41 -12.05 6.33
CA PRO A 39 -13.26 -12.96 5.19
C PRO A 39 -13.97 -12.43 3.93
N HIS A 40 -15.17 -11.86 4.09
CA HIS A 40 -15.93 -11.28 2.98
C HIS A 40 -15.24 -10.02 2.45
N LEU A 41 -14.86 -9.09 3.34
CA LEU A 41 -14.13 -7.89 2.95
C LEU A 41 -12.83 -8.24 2.22
N TYR A 42 -12.05 -9.19 2.72
CA TYR A 42 -10.82 -9.67 2.10
C TYR A 42 -11.05 -10.24 0.70
N LYS A 43 -12.07 -11.07 0.52
CA LYS A 43 -12.48 -11.64 -0.78
C LYS A 43 -12.77 -10.54 -1.81
N TRP A 44 -13.57 -9.55 -1.42
CA TRP A 44 -13.99 -8.47 -2.29
C TRP A 44 -12.88 -7.45 -2.56
N TYR A 45 -12.13 -7.07 -1.55
CA TYR A 45 -10.95 -6.19 -1.71
C TYR A 45 -9.90 -6.79 -2.64
N ASN A 46 -9.67 -8.11 -2.59
CA ASN A 46 -8.72 -8.75 -3.49
C ASN A 46 -9.11 -8.67 -4.97
N LYS A 47 -10.40 -8.62 -5.27
CA LYS A 47 -10.88 -8.38 -6.65
C LYS A 47 -10.74 -6.90 -7.04
N LEU A 48 -11.10 -6.00 -6.12
CA LEU A 48 -11.06 -4.57 -6.35
C LEU A 48 -9.62 -4.05 -6.48
N LYS A 49 -8.68 -4.54 -5.66
CA LYS A 49 -7.25 -4.16 -5.68
C LYS A 49 -6.53 -4.43 -7.01
N VAL A 50 -7.07 -5.27 -7.86
CA VAL A 50 -6.51 -5.60 -9.19
C VAL A 50 -7.50 -5.29 -10.31
N SER A 51 -8.45 -4.41 -10.06
CA SER A 51 -9.48 -3.93 -11.01
C SER A 51 -10.28 -5.05 -11.71
N LYS A 52 -10.45 -6.21 -11.04
CA LYS A 52 -11.35 -7.27 -11.53
C LYS A 52 -12.83 -6.92 -11.38
N ILE A 53 -13.13 -5.98 -10.52
CA ILE A 53 -14.45 -5.39 -10.32
C ILE A 53 -14.28 -3.90 -10.05
N ASN A 54 -15.33 -3.12 -10.29
CA ASN A 54 -15.42 -1.70 -9.96
C ASN A 54 -15.99 -1.50 -8.54
N GLU A 55 -16.03 -0.25 -8.09
CA GLU A 55 -16.47 0.12 -6.75
C GLU A 55 -17.91 -0.27 -6.46
N GLU A 56 -18.86 -0.03 -7.41
CA GLU A 56 -20.28 -0.35 -7.20
C GLU A 56 -20.55 -1.85 -6.97
N PRO A 57 -20.07 -2.77 -7.85
CA PRO A 57 -20.16 -4.21 -7.59
C PRO A 57 -19.48 -4.65 -6.29
N PHE A 58 -18.39 -3.97 -5.88
CA PHE A 58 -17.76 -4.25 -4.61
C PHE A 58 -18.71 -3.98 -3.44
N TRP A 59 -19.28 -2.76 -3.37
CA TRP A 59 -20.15 -2.40 -2.26
C TRP A 59 -21.42 -3.25 -2.21
N SER A 60 -22.11 -3.43 -3.35
CA SER A 60 -23.33 -4.22 -3.38
C SER A 60 -23.09 -5.69 -3.02
N GLY A 61 -22.05 -6.30 -3.55
CA GLY A 61 -21.72 -7.70 -3.27
C GLY A 61 -21.22 -7.93 -1.85
N PHE A 62 -20.29 -7.10 -1.39
CA PHE A 62 -19.74 -7.20 -0.03
C PHE A 62 -20.83 -6.98 1.04
N LEU A 63 -21.58 -5.89 0.94
CA LEU A 63 -22.61 -5.57 1.93
C LEU A 63 -23.74 -6.60 1.93
N GLY A 64 -24.13 -7.10 0.74
CA GLY A 64 -25.11 -8.19 0.61
C GLY A 64 -24.65 -9.49 1.29
N GLU A 65 -23.36 -9.86 1.16
CA GLU A 65 -22.83 -11.08 1.80
C GLU A 65 -22.77 -10.98 3.34
N VAL A 66 -22.55 -9.79 3.90
CA VAL A 66 -22.48 -9.60 5.37
C VAL A 66 -23.81 -9.15 5.99
N GLY A 67 -24.88 -9.01 5.19
CA GLY A 67 -26.19 -8.60 5.67
C GLY A 67 -26.31 -7.14 6.09
N ILE A 68 -25.43 -6.26 5.60
CA ILE A 68 -25.48 -4.82 5.85
C ILE A 68 -26.29 -4.14 4.73
N PRO A 69 -27.31 -3.31 5.06
CA PRO A 69 -28.10 -2.63 4.04
C PRO A 69 -27.24 -1.71 3.15
N LEU A 70 -27.49 -1.73 1.83
CA LEU A 70 -26.72 -0.93 0.86
C LEU A 70 -26.80 0.59 1.12
N LYS A 71 -27.86 1.07 1.75
CA LYS A 71 -28.00 2.48 2.17
C LYS A 71 -26.86 2.96 3.11
N GLU A 72 -26.17 2.04 3.79
CA GLU A 72 -25.04 2.35 4.67
C GLU A 72 -23.73 2.57 3.90
N LYS A 73 -23.69 2.33 2.59
CA LYS A 73 -22.49 2.43 1.74
C LYS A 73 -21.71 3.74 1.98
N GLU A 74 -22.35 4.89 1.86
CA GLU A 74 -21.66 6.18 1.95
C GLU A 74 -21.08 6.43 3.35
N ARG A 75 -21.79 6.01 4.38
CA ARG A 75 -21.30 6.08 5.77
C ARG A 75 -20.07 5.22 5.97
N LEU A 76 -20.08 4.00 5.47
CA LEU A 76 -18.96 3.06 5.58
C LEU A 76 -17.78 3.48 4.72
N LYS A 77 -18.03 3.98 3.51
CA LYS A 77 -17.00 4.55 2.64
C LYS A 77 -16.29 5.72 3.34
N LYS A 78 -17.03 6.67 3.90
CA LYS A 78 -16.47 7.80 4.66
C LYS A 78 -15.59 7.32 5.82
N MET A 79 -16.01 6.28 6.54
CA MET A 79 -15.22 5.70 7.63
C MET A 79 -13.91 5.06 7.13
N VAL A 80 -13.94 4.39 5.97
CA VAL A 80 -12.73 3.85 5.34
C VAL A 80 -11.78 4.97 4.96
N LEU A 81 -12.28 6.02 4.29
CA LEU A 81 -11.46 7.15 3.83
C LEU A 81 -10.78 7.91 4.97
N SER A 82 -11.40 7.95 6.15
CA SER A 82 -10.81 8.58 7.34
C SER A 82 -9.95 7.65 8.20
N SER A 83 -9.84 6.37 7.84
CA SER A 83 -9.20 5.37 8.70
C SER A 83 -7.68 5.53 8.85
N THR A 84 -7.03 6.23 7.93
CA THR A 84 -5.60 6.57 7.95
C THR A 84 -5.32 7.97 8.52
N ASP A 85 -6.37 8.73 8.87
CA ASP A 85 -6.21 10.08 9.40
C ASP A 85 -5.41 10.07 10.70
N GLY A 86 -4.32 10.87 10.73
CA GLY A 86 -3.41 10.95 11.86
C GLY A 86 -2.43 9.78 12.03
N ASN A 87 -2.49 8.76 11.15
CA ASN A 87 -1.65 7.57 11.23
C ASN A 87 -0.58 7.50 10.12
N VAL A 88 -0.30 8.60 9.44
CA VAL A 88 0.80 8.70 8.47
C VAL A 88 2.06 9.19 9.18
N ASP A 89 3.14 8.44 9.07
CA ASP A 89 4.44 8.80 9.64
C ASP A 89 5.13 9.88 8.79
N ARG A 90 5.01 11.11 9.24
CA ARG A 90 5.60 12.27 8.57
C ARG A 90 7.11 12.21 8.47
N ARG A 91 7.80 11.54 9.42
CA ARG A 91 9.26 11.38 9.39
C ARG A 91 9.70 10.62 8.13
N ILE A 92 8.91 9.60 7.72
CA ILE A 92 9.21 8.85 6.49
C ILE A 92 8.95 9.72 5.26
N LEU A 93 7.89 10.51 5.23
CA LEU A 93 7.64 11.44 4.12
C LEU A 93 8.76 12.48 3.99
N ASP A 94 9.26 12.99 5.10
CA ASP A 94 10.38 13.95 5.10
C ASP A 94 11.69 13.29 4.69
N LEU A 95 11.95 12.06 5.11
CA LEU A 95 13.07 11.24 4.64
C LEU A 95 13.00 11.03 3.12
N ILE A 96 11.83 10.69 2.59
CA ILE A 96 11.59 10.49 1.14
C ILE A 96 11.92 11.75 0.34
N LYS A 97 11.51 12.93 0.82
CA LYS A 97 11.84 14.21 0.19
C LYS A 97 13.35 14.46 0.15
N GLN A 98 14.09 14.04 1.17
CA GLN A 98 15.54 14.15 1.19
C GLN A 98 16.19 13.15 0.24
N LEU A 99 15.75 11.89 0.25
CA LEU A 99 16.24 10.84 -0.66
C LEU A 99 16.02 11.22 -2.13
N LYS A 100 14.90 11.85 -2.47
CA LYS A 100 14.57 12.30 -3.83
C LYS A 100 15.59 13.25 -4.44
N LYS A 101 16.42 13.93 -3.65
CA LYS A 101 17.50 14.79 -4.17
C LYS A 101 18.61 14.01 -4.88
N ASN A 102 18.81 12.75 -4.52
CA ASN A 102 19.92 11.93 -4.98
C ASN A 102 19.49 10.61 -5.63
N TYR A 103 18.24 10.17 -5.41
CA TYR A 103 17.72 8.88 -5.84
C TYR A 103 16.36 9.05 -6.50
N PHE A 104 16.04 8.14 -7.42
CA PHE A 104 14.70 8.05 -8.00
C PHE A 104 13.79 7.30 -7.01
N VAL A 105 12.84 8.00 -6.39
CA VAL A 105 12.06 7.46 -5.28
C VAL A 105 10.62 7.21 -5.69
N GLY A 106 10.13 6.00 -5.43
CA GLY A 106 8.79 5.61 -5.80
C GLY A 106 7.99 4.90 -4.74
N LEU A 107 6.71 4.75 -5.04
CA LEU A 107 5.74 4.02 -4.26
C LEU A 107 5.21 2.82 -5.05
N LEU A 108 5.17 1.64 -4.39
CA LEU A 108 4.52 0.45 -4.94
C LEU A 108 3.58 -0.14 -3.89
N THR A 109 2.27 0.04 -4.06
CA THR A 109 1.29 -0.33 -3.05
C THR A 109 0.17 -1.24 -3.56
N ASN A 110 -0.30 -2.14 -2.69
CA ASN A 110 -1.51 -2.94 -2.90
C ASN A 110 -2.72 -2.21 -2.31
N HIS A 111 -3.42 -1.46 -3.11
CA HIS A 111 -4.51 -0.63 -2.59
C HIS A 111 -5.78 -0.69 -3.47
N VAL A 112 -6.90 -0.20 -2.95
CA VAL A 112 -8.13 0.02 -3.73
C VAL A 112 -8.19 1.49 -4.17
N GLU A 113 -8.62 1.71 -5.42
CA GLU A 113 -8.55 3.00 -6.09
C GLU A 113 -9.22 4.12 -5.30
N PHE A 114 -10.52 4.01 -4.97
CA PHE A 114 -11.28 5.08 -4.32
C PHE A 114 -10.67 5.55 -2.99
N TRP A 115 -9.99 4.65 -2.27
CA TRP A 115 -9.35 4.98 -1.01
C TRP A 115 -7.97 5.60 -1.24
N PHE A 116 -7.13 4.97 -2.07
CA PHE A 116 -5.78 5.46 -2.31
C PHE A 116 -5.76 6.84 -2.99
N GLU A 117 -6.67 7.09 -3.95
CA GLU A 117 -6.77 8.39 -4.60
C GLU A 117 -7.16 9.52 -3.63
N ASN A 118 -7.95 9.20 -2.59
CA ASN A 118 -8.20 10.15 -1.50
C ASN A 118 -6.94 10.44 -0.68
N GLU A 119 -6.13 9.41 -0.36
CA GLU A 119 -4.86 9.59 0.35
C GLU A 119 -3.82 10.31 -0.52
N ARG A 120 -3.72 9.95 -1.78
CA ARG A 120 -2.82 10.56 -2.77
C ARG A 120 -3.02 12.08 -2.85
N LYS A 121 -4.27 12.51 -2.95
CA LYS A 121 -4.62 13.94 -2.94
C LYS A 121 -4.36 14.60 -1.58
N LYS A 122 -4.79 13.95 -0.50
CA LYS A 122 -4.70 14.48 0.86
C LYS A 122 -3.27 14.76 1.30
N TYR A 123 -2.33 13.89 0.94
CA TYR A 123 -0.93 13.98 1.32
C TYR A 123 -0.01 14.51 0.21
N ASP A 124 -0.60 14.93 -0.93
CA ASP A 124 0.14 15.44 -2.10
C ASP A 124 1.27 14.49 -2.53
N LEU A 125 0.93 13.20 -2.66
CA LEU A 125 1.93 12.15 -2.90
C LEU A 125 2.65 12.31 -4.25
N ASP A 126 2.01 12.93 -5.25
CA ASP A 126 2.62 13.19 -6.55
C ASP A 126 3.79 14.18 -6.47
N SER A 127 3.81 15.08 -5.49
CA SER A 127 4.96 15.95 -5.25
C SER A 127 6.10 15.25 -4.52
N ILE A 128 5.77 14.23 -3.72
CA ILE A 128 6.70 13.50 -2.86
C ILE A 128 7.45 12.40 -3.61
N PHE A 129 6.77 11.65 -4.49
CA PHE A 129 7.34 10.53 -5.24
C PHE A 129 7.63 10.91 -6.70
N ASP A 130 8.65 10.28 -7.30
CA ASP A 130 8.93 10.40 -8.73
C ASP A 130 8.01 9.50 -9.55
N PHE A 131 7.52 8.41 -8.95
CA PHE A 131 6.51 7.53 -9.52
C PHE A 131 5.68 6.86 -8.43
N ILE A 132 4.43 6.57 -8.77
CA ILE A 132 3.50 5.82 -7.92
C ILE A 132 2.91 4.71 -8.77
N TYR A 133 3.06 3.45 -8.31
CA TYR A 133 2.42 2.30 -8.91
C TYR A 133 1.51 1.60 -7.90
N THR A 134 0.30 1.39 -8.32
CA THR A 134 -0.74 0.75 -7.50
C THR A 134 -1.15 -0.59 -8.11
N SER A 135 -1.62 -1.49 -7.29
CA SER A 135 -2.08 -2.80 -7.76
C SER A 135 -3.29 -2.72 -8.69
N TYR A 136 -4.13 -1.69 -8.57
CA TYR A 136 -5.28 -1.51 -9.46
C TYR A 136 -4.87 -1.00 -10.85
N GLU A 137 -3.84 -0.14 -10.97
CA GLU A 137 -3.27 0.29 -12.25
C GLU A 137 -2.48 -0.82 -12.94
N LEU A 138 -1.66 -1.55 -12.17
CA LEU A 138 -0.86 -2.67 -12.70
C LEU A 138 -1.72 -3.91 -13.00
N LYS A 139 -2.94 -4.00 -12.46
CA LYS A 139 -3.81 -5.18 -12.47
C LYS A 139 -3.16 -6.42 -11.86
N GLU A 140 -2.09 -6.21 -11.12
CA GLU A 140 -1.29 -7.19 -10.42
C GLU A 140 -0.92 -6.67 -9.03
N LYS A 141 -0.70 -7.60 -8.08
CA LYS A 141 -0.40 -7.22 -6.69
C LYS A 141 0.81 -7.96 -6.14
N LYS A 142 1.55 -7.33 -5.26
CA LYS A 142 2.54 -7.98 -4.40
C LYS A 142 1.87 -9.11 -3.59
N PRO A 143 2.48 -10.27 -3.35
CA PRO A 143 3.88 -10.63 -3.64
C PRO A 143 4.10 -11.32 -5.00
N ARG A 144 3.15 -11.26 -5.94
CA ARG A 144 3.35 -11.88 -7.26
C ARG A 144 4.51 -11.21 -7.99
N LYS A 145 5.41 -12.03 -8.60
CA LYS A 145 6.58 -11.54 -9.32
C LYS A 145 6.21 -10.63 -10.49
N GLU A 146 5.07 -10.89 -11.14
CA GLU A 146 4.53 -10.12 -12.26
C GLU A 146 4.35 -8.64 -11.88
N CYS A 147 3.92 -8.36 -10.64
CA CYS A 147 3.80 -6.99 -10.14
C CYS A 147 5.15 -6.25 -10.15
N PHE A 148 6.23 -6.90 -9.73
CA PHE A 148 7.58 -6.30 -9.75
C PHE A 148 8.14 -6.20 -11.15
N LEU A 149 7.92 -7.19 -12.01
CA LEU A 149 8.35 -7.17 -13.41
C LEU A 149 7.69 -6.00 -14.16
N SER A 150 6.38 -5.77 -13.95
CA SER A 150 5.69 -4.61 -14.53
C SER A 150 6.26 -3.28 -14.07
N VAL A 151 6.79 -3.20 -12.84
CA VAL A 151 7.50 -2.01 -12.36
C VAL A 151 8.81 -1.82 -13.10
N PHE A 152 9.61 -2.89 -13.28
CA PHE A 152 10.88 -2.81 -14.01
C PHE A 152 10.72 -2.40 -15.47
N GLU A 153 9.65 -2.87 -16.13
CA GLU A 153 9.32 -2.50 -17.52
C GLU A 153 8.97 -1.02 -17.70
N LYS A 154 8.38 -0.41 -16.66
CA LYS A 154 7.90 0.98 -16.69
C LYS A 154 8.94 1.99 -16.22
N LEU A 155 9.97 1.54 -15.51
CA LEU A 155 11.02 2.41 -14.97
C LEU A 155 12.22 2.49 -15.93
N PRO A 156 13.10 3.52 -15.78
CA PRO A 156 14.39 3.55 -16.45
C PRO A 156 15.15 2.24 -16.28
N CYS A 157 15.95 1.84 -17.29
CA CYS A 157 16.70 0.58 -17.32
C CYS A 157 17.73 0.46 -16.19
N PHE A 158 17.27 0.36 -14.93
CA PHE A 158 18.11 0.02 -13.80
C PHE A 158 18.16 -1.50 -13.63
N MET A 159 19.30 -2.01 -13.21
CA MET A 159 19.40 -3.42 -12.82
C MET A 159 18.67 -3.67 -11.50
N PRO A 160 18.08 -4.85 -11.26
CA PRO A 160 17.39 -5.14 -10.00
C PRO A 160 18.23 -4.82 -8.74
N ARG A 161 19.54 -5.08 -8.76
CA ARG A 161 20.48 -4.75 -7.66
C ARG A 161 20.67 -3.25 -7.41
N GLU A 162 20.17 -2.39 -8.30
CA GLU A 162 20.25 -0.94 -8.16
C GLU A 162 19.00 -0.36 -7.47
N TYR A 163 18.02 -1.22 -7.15
CA TYR A 163 16.84 -0.86 -6.37
C TYR A 163 16.99 -1.27 -4.91
N ILE A 164 16.44 -0.44 -4.03
CA ILE A 164 16.04 -0.82 -2.66
C ILE A 164 14.52 -0.91 -2.64
N PHE A 165 13.97 -1.96 -2.04
CA PHE A 165 12.55 -2.12 -1.79
C PHE A 165 12.28 -2.25 -0.29
N CYS A 166 11.41 -1.38 0.24
CA CYS A 166 11.04 -1.31 1.66
C CYS A 166 9.56 -1.62 1.82
N ASP A 167 9.24 -2.69 2.56
CA ASP A 167 7.86 -3.18 2.75
C ASP A 167 7.79 -3.93 4.10
N ASP A 168 6.69 -3.82 4.84
CA ASP A 168 6.51 -4.51 6.12
C ASP A 168 6.21 -6.01 5.96
N ASN A 169 5.62 -6.38 4.82
CA ASN A 169 5.21 -7.75 4.52
C ASN A 169 6.39 -8.60 4.04
N LEU A 170 6.74 -9.61 4.84
CA LEU A 170 7.84 -10.53 4.54
C LEU A 170 7.67 -11.25 3.18
N GLY A 171 6.44 -11.53 2.75
CA GLY A 171 6.16 -12.17 1.45
C GLY A 171 6.60 -11.27 0.28
N ASN A 172 6.28 -9.98 0.36
CA ASN A 172 6.69 -8.99 -0.63
C ASN A 172 8.21 -8.85 -0.68
N VAL A 173 8.84 -8.71 0.49
CA VAL A 173 10.31 -8.62 0.66
C VAL A 173 11.02 -9.84 0.07
N LYS A 174 10.53 -11.05 0.36
CA LYS A 174 11.11 -12.30 -0.17
C LYS A 174 11.04 -12.36 -1.70
N THR A 175 9.93 -11.93 -2.30
CA THR A 175 9.79 -11.92 -3.77
C THR A 175 10.73 -10.90 -4.40
N ALA A 176 10.76 -9.67 -3.90
CA ALA A 176 11.68 -8.64 -4.40
C ALA A 176 13.14 -9.07 -4.32
N ARG A 177 13.54 -9.71 -3.20
CA ARG A 177 14.90 -10.25 -3.02
C ARG A 177 15.23 -11.35 -4.03
N LYS A 178 14.31 -12.27 -4.30
CA LYS A 178 14.50 -13.31 -5.32
C LYS A 178 14.67 -12.74 -6.74
N LEU A 179 14.12 -11.55 -6.99
CA LEU A 179 14.31 -10.82 -8.24
C LEU A 179 15.61 -9.99 -8.28
N GLY A 180 16.42 -10.06 -7.23
CA GLY A 180 17.74 -9.40 -7.17
C GLY A 180 17.73 -7.98 -6.59
N MET A 181 16.62 -7.50 -6.03
CA MET A 181 16.57 -6.20 -5.35
C MET A 181 17.25 -6.26 -3.98
N ASN A 182 17.82 -5.16 -3.54
CA ASN A 182 18.14 -4.96 -2.13
C ASN A 182 16.82 -4.71 -1.37
N THR A 183 16.67 -5.32 -0.19
CA THR A 183 15.35 -5.28 0.47
C THR A 183 15.49 -4.99 1.95
N HIS A 184 14.57 -4.17 2.46
CA HIS A 184 14.39 -3.94 3.89
C HIS A 184 12.98 -4.35 4.30
N GLN A 185 12.87 -5.27 5.28
CA GLN A 185 11.60 -5.51 5.94
C GLN A 185 11.39 -4.43 6.99
N TYR A 186 10.45 -3.53 6.73
CA TYR A 186 10.17 -2.42 7.64
C TYR A 186 9.64 -2.91 8.98
N GLN A 187 10.17 -2.35 10.07
CA GLN A 187 9.73 -2.61 11.44
C GLN A 187 9.62 -1.31 12.25
N SER A 188 10.50 -0.34 11.97
CA SER A 188 10.50 0.98 12.60
C SER A 188 11.32 1.97 11.77
N PHE A 189 11.08 3.25 11.99
CA PHE A 189 11.82 4.33 11.35
C PHE A 189 13.33 4.21 11.58
N SER A 190 13.77 4.01 12.83
CA SER A 190 15.20 3.90 13.16
C SER A 190 15.90 2.70 12.50
N LYS A 191 15.18 1.56 12.35
CA LYS A 191 15.75 0.41 11.62
C LYS A 191 15.88 0.70 10.13
N LEU A 192 14.94 1.44 9.55
CA LEU A 192 15.03 1.89 8.16
C LEU A 192 16.22 2.83 7.96
N GLU A 193 16.41 3.83 8.81
CA GLU A 193 17.55 4.75 8.75
C GLU A 193 18.88 4.00 8.82
N ASN A 194 19.04 3.13 9.82
CA ASN A 194 20.24 2.33 9.97
C ASN A 194 20.52 1.44 8.74
N PHE A 195 19.48 0.85 8.16
CA PHE A 195 19.62 0.07 6.93
C PHE A 195 20.12 0.94 5.77
N LEU A 196 19.51 2.11 5.56
CA LEU A 196 19.92 3.04 4.48
C LEU A 196 21.36 3.50 4.66
N LEU A 197 21.78 3.87 5.88
CA LEU A 197 23.15 4.26 6.18
C LEU A 197 24.14 3.11 5.90
N ASN A 198 23.83 1.88 6.31
CA ASN A 198 24.66 0.70 6.04
C ASN A 198 24.75 0.37 4.53
N MET A 199 23.76 0.75 3.74
CA MET A 199 23.79 0.66 2.28
C MET A 199 24.57 1.81 1.60
N GLY A 200 25.12 2.73 2.37
CA GLY A 200 25.85 3.91 1.86
C GLY A 200 24.94 4.97 1.25
N ILE A 201 23.63 4.97 1.61
CA ILE A 201 22.67 5.96 1.14
C ILE A 201 22.90 7.29 1.87
N LYS A 202 23.00 8.37 1.09
CA LYS A 202 23.16 9.74 1.58
C LYS A 202 21.88 10.54 1.35
N TYR A 203 21.42 11.25 2.36
CA TYR A 203 20.21 12.10 2.32
C TYR A 203 20.31 13.26 3.29
#